data_bb79f0dc833f980695bd3b5238926c6a
#
_entry.id   bb79f0dc833f980695bd3b5238926c6a
#
_cell.length_a   1.000
_cell.length_b   1.000
_cell.length_c   1.000
_cell.angle_alpha   90.00
_cell.angle_beta   90.00
_cell.angle_gamma   90.00
#
_symmetry.space_group_name_H-M   'P 1'
#
loop_
_entity.id
_entity.type
_entity.pdbx_description
1 polymer ?
#
loop_
_entity_poly.entity_id
_entity_poly.type
_entity_poly.pdbx_seq_one_letter_code
_entity_poly.pdbx_strand_id
1 'polypeptide(L)'
;MIFLSHNSKDNPVVEQVALKLKGIYGQNNVFYDSWSIQPGDGILDKMNEGLTNCKYFFLFVSKNSLQSNMVKMEWQNALFKAAQNRIQFIPIRMDSSIMPALLTQSLYIDLYAQGLDVAIRQIIDVINGNNTYREPLNQFSNLVAYKYKEGDKLIVECHAEHFLEPISSFIFCTQQDVNTISAEIRNEAMCMTNQINGIQLQNGYKTNAIIRSISKGTVPGFPFIIEFKSSSPFDIEMVMHEKSHGEFHPIPLVNSKKY
;
A
#
# COMPACT_ATOMS: atom_id res chain seq x y z
N MET A 1 11.36 10.34 -27.20
CA MET A 1 10.43 9.25 -27.54
C MET A 1 10.35 8.27 -26.37
N ILE A 2 9.21 7.65 -26.16
CA ILE A 2 8.90 6.62 -25.15
C ILE A 2 8.97 5.27 -25.85
N PHE A 3 9.75 4.33 -25.34
CA PHE A 3 9.91 2.99 -25.91
C PHE A 3 9.29 1.95 -24.96
N LEU A 4 8.38 1.11 -25.48
CA LEU A 4 7.71 0.05 -24.72
C LEU A 4 8.24 -1.31 -25.18
N SER A 5 9.23 -1.87 -24.47
CA SER A 5 9.81 -3.18 -24.76
C SER A 5 9.03 -4.28 -24.02
N HIS A 6 8.55 -5.27 -24.75
CA HIS A 6 7.73 -6.36 -24.21
C HIS A 6 7.78 -7.60 -25.10
N ASN A 7 7.25 -8.71 -24.63
CA ASN A 7 7.01 -9.88 -25.47
C ASN A 7 5.62 -9.81 -26.10
N SER A 8 5.46 -10.25 -27.34
CA SER A 8 4.17 -10.24 -28.06
C SER A 8 3.02 -10.96 -27.32
N LYS A 9 3.33 -11.94 -26.46
CA LYS A 9 2.32 -12.60 -25.62
C LYS A 9 1.76 -11.68 -24.53
N ASP A 10 2.45 -10.59 -24.22
CA ASP A 10 2.06 -9.61 -23.20
C ASP A 10 1.26 -8.43 -23.80
N ASN A 11 1.06 -8.42 -25.12
CA ASN A 11 0.32 -7.39 -25.87
C ASN A 11 -1.01 -6.98 -25.21
N PRO A 12 -1.88 -7.88 -24.72
CA PRO A 12 -3.18 -7.47 -24.19
C PRO A 12 -3.09 -6.44 -23.06
N VAL A 13 -2.04 -6.48 -22.25
CA VAL A 13 -1.80 -5.55 -21.15
C VAL A 13 -1.00 -4.33 -21.63
N VAL A 14 0.08 -4.55 -22.39
CA VAL A 14 0.97 -3.47 -22.85
C VAL A 14 0.25 -2.53 -23.82
N GLU A 15 -0.66 -3.03 -24.63
CA GLU A 15 -1.51 -2.24 -25.52
C GLU A 15 -2.34 -1.20 -24.77
N GLN A 16 -2.90 -1.55 -23.59
CA GLN A 16 -3.66 -0.60 -22.78
C GLN A 16 -2.78 0.57 -22.31
N VAL A 17 -1.53 0.28 -21.92
CA VAL A 17 -0.53 1.29 -21.58
C VAL A 17 -0.23 2.15 -22.79
N ALA A 18 0.06 1.51 -23.93
CA ALA A 18 0.41 2.18 -25.17
C ALA A 18 -0.70 3.13 -25.66
N LEU A 19 -1.96 2.66 -25.66
CA LEU A 19 -3.12 3.48 -26.03
C LEU A 19 -3.29 4.70 -25.12
N LYS A 20 -3.09 4.53 -23.82
CA LYS A 20 -3.18 5.64 -22.87
C LYS A 20 -2.07 6.67 -23.11
N LEU A 21 -0.83 6.21 -23.30
CA LEU A 21 0.31 7.09 -23.60
C LEU A 21 0.15 7.77 -24.95
N LYS A 22 -0.35 7.06 -25.98
CA LYS A 22 -0.71 7.66 -27.28
C LYS A 22 -1.71 8.80 -27.13
N GLY A 23 -2.73 8.64 -26.30
CA GLY A 23 -3.74 9.68 -26.04
C GLY A 23 -3.17 10.94 -25.38
N ILE A 24 -2.10 10.81 -24.59
CA ILE A 24 -1.48 11.93 -23.85
C ILE A 24 -0.33 12.58 -24.65
N TYR A 25 0.54 11.76 -25.24
CA TYR A 25 1.79 12.22 -25.84
C TYR A 25 1.79 12.19 -27.37
N GLY A 26 0.76 11.61 -27.99
CA GLY A 26 0.69 11.39 -29.44
C GLY A 26 1.39 10.10 -29.90
N GLN A 27 0.89 9.51 -30.99
CA GLN A 27 1.38 8.22 -31.49
C GLN A 27 2.86 8.24 -31.89
N ASN A 28 3.33 9.33 -32.49
CA ASN A 28 4.70 9.48 -32.97
C ASN A 28 5.74 9.56 -31.84
N ASN A 29 5.30 9.80 -30.60
CA ASN A 29 6.15 9.88 -29.43
C ASN A 29 6.21 8.57 -28.62
N VAL A 30 5.42 7.56 -29.02
CA VAL A 30 5.36 6.25 -28.36
C VAL A 30 5.73 5.17 -29.36
N PHE A 31 6.87 4.51 -29.12
CA PHE A 31 7.26 3.32 -29.85
C PHE A 31 6.62 2.09 -29.22
N TYR A 32 5.68 1.49 -29.91
CA TYR A 32 5.03 0.24 -29.61
C TYR A 32 4.97 -0.57 -30.93
N ASP A 33 5.46 -1.79 -30.93
CA ASP A 33 5.72 -2.58 -32.14
C ASP A 33 4.53 -2.71 -33.08
N SER A 34 3.31 -2.92 -32.54
CA SER A 34 2.11 -3.14 -33.33
C SER A 34 1.70 -1.96 -34.25
N TRP A 35 2.14 -0.74 -33.97
CA TRP A 35 1.89 0.39 -34.88
C TRP A 35 3.15 1.07 -35.37
N SER A 36 4.31 0.84 -34.75
CA SER A 36 5.58 1.47 -35.11
C SER A 36 6.30 0.72 -36.21
N ILE A 37 5.97 -0.57 -36.40
CA ILE A 37 6.55 -1.46 -37.43
C ILE A 37 5.41 -1.81 -38.40
N GLN A 38 5.62 -1.47 -39.69
CA GLN A 38 4.64 -1.73 -40.74
C GLN A 38 5.03 -2.96 -41.57
N PRO A 39 4.06 -3.63 -42.26
CA PRO A 39 4.38 -4.68 -43.18
C PRO A 39 5.38 -4.23 -44.25
N GLY A 40 6.51 -4.95 -44.37
CA GLY A 40 7.64 -4.58 -45.25
C GLY A 40 8.79 -3.86 -44.55
N ASP A 41 8.62 -3.38 -43.35
CA ASP A 41 9.72 -2.79 -42.56
C ASP A 41 10.68 -3.88 -42.06
N GLY A 42 11.97 -3.54 -42.00
CA GLY A 42 12.96 -4.34 -41.26
C GLY A 42 12.74 -4.18 -39.76
N ILE A 43 12.30 -5.25 -39.08
CA ILE A 43 11.95 -5.20 -37.64
C ILE A 43 13.14 -4.66 -36.83
N LEU A 44 14.35 -5.20 -37.04
CA LEU A 44 15.54 -4.79 -36.30
C LEU A 44 15.94 -3.33 -36.58
N ASP A 45 15.74 -2.86 -37.81
CA ASP A 45 16.05 -1.48 -38.17
C ASP A 45 15.13 -0.50 -37.48
N LYS A 46 13.83 -0.79 -37.50
CA LYS A 46 12.82 0.05 -36.80
C LYS A 46 13.02 0.07 -35.28
N MET A 47 13.37 -1.07 -34.68
CA MET A 47 13.68 -1.16 -33.26
C MET A 47 14.94 -0.35 -32.91
N ASN A 48 15.99 -0.45 -33.74
CA ASN A 48 17.20 0.34 -33.53
C ASN A 48 16.95 1.85 -33.68
N GLU A 49 16.12 2.27 -34.64
CA GLU A 49 15.69 3.64 -34.81
C GLU A 49 14.95 4.11 -33.57
N GLY A 50 13.96 3.31 -33.07
CA GLY A 50 13.22 3.58 -31.86
C GLY A 50 14.12 3.74 -30.64
N LEU A 51 15.07 2.83 -30.47
CA LEU A 51 16.02 2.82 -29.36
C LEU A 51 17.01 4.00 -29.44
N THR A 52 17.36 4.46 -30.63
CA THR A 52 18.28 5.59 -30.80
C THR A 52 17.65 6.91 -30.41
N ASN A 53 16.36 7.08 -30.71
CA ASN A 53 15.60 8.29 -30.40
C ASN A 53 14.89 8.22 -29.03
N CYS A 54 15.11 7.14 -28.27
CA CYS A 54 14.47 6.90 -27.00
C CYS A 54 15.00 7.83 -25.90
N LYS A 55 14.09 8.41 -25.10
CA LYS A 55 14.40 9.10 -23.84
C LYS A 55 13.99 8.26 -22.64
N TYR A 56 12.87 7.59 -22.74
CA TYR A 56 12.31 6.71 -21.70
C TYR A 56 12.15 5.29 -22.26
N PHE A 57 12.81 4.33 -21.64
CA PHE A 57 12.71 2.92 -22.01
C PHE A 57 12.02 2.15 -20.90
N PHE A 58 10.81 1.70 -21.15
CA PHE A 58 10.02 0.87 -20.24
C PHE A 58 10.13 -0.60 -20.67
N LEU A 59 10.72 -1.42 -19.80
CA LEU A 59 10.81 -2.86 -19.99
C LEU A 59 9.70 -3.57 -19.21
N PHE A 60 8.76 -4.18 -19.90
CA PHE A 60 7.73 -5.02 -19.30
C PHE A 60 8.30 -6.41 -19.00
N VAL A 61 8.55 -6.66 -17.70
CA VAL A 61 9.20 -7.87 -17.22
C VAL A 61 8.15 -8.92 -16.84
N SER A 62 8.08 -9.96 -17.66
CA SER A 62 7.24 -11.14 -17.48
C SER A 62 8.06 -12.42 -17.72
N LYS A 63 7.49 -13.58 -17.39
CA LYS A 63 8.05 -14.88 -17.76
C LYS A 63 8.33 -14.96 -19.27
N ASN A 64 7.43 -14.40 -20.08
CA ASN A 64 7.57 -14.42 -21.54
C ASN A 64 8.71 -13.53 -22.03
N SER A 65 8.82 -12.31 -21.49
CA SER A 65 9.88 -11.36 -21.89
C SER A 65 11.26 -11.84 -21.48
N LEU A 66 11.39 -12.46 -20.29
CA LEU A 66 12.65 -13.02 -19.79
C LEU A 66 13.16 -14.21 -20.62
N GLN A 67 12.28 -14.95 -21.31
CA GLN A 67 12.61 -16.05 -22.19
C GLN A 67 12.87 -15.61 -23.64
N SER A 68 12.57 -14.36 -24.00
CA SER A 68 12.74 -13.82 -25.35
C SER A 68 14.19 -13.33 -25.57
N ASN A 69 14.89 -13.93 -26.52
CA ASN A 69 16.23 -13.45 -26.89
C ASN A 69 16.19 -12.03 -27.48
N MET A 70 15.12 -11.67 -28.17
CA MET A 70 14.97 -10.36 -28.81
C MET A 70 14.80 -9.28 -27.74
N VAL A 71 13.85 -9.46 -26.78
CA VAL A 71 13.66 -8.57 -25.65
C VAL A 71 14.96 -8.45 -24.83
N LYS A 72 15.68 -9.56 -24.64
CA LYS A 72 16.96 -9.56 -23.94
C LYS A 72 18.00 -8.67 -24.60
N MET A 73 18.13 -8.71 -25.92
CA MET A 73 19.03 -7.83 -26.65
C MET A 73 18.67 -6.37 -26.54
N GLU A 74 17.39 -6.05 -26.59
CA GLU A 74 16.87 -4.67 -26.45
C GLU A 74 17.21 -4.07 -25.09
N TRP A 75 16.85 -4.75 -24.00
CA TRP A 75 17.08 -4.19 -22.67
C TRP A 75 18.56 -4.14 -22.28
N GLN A 76 19.41 -5.06 -22.80
CA GLN A 76 20.87 -4.97 -22.61
C GLN A 76 21.44 -3.72 -23.28
N ASN A 77 21.03 -3.43 -24.53
CA ASN A 77 21.39 -2.20 -25.20
C ASN A 77 20.87 -0.94 -24.50
N ALA A 78 19.64 -1.01 -24.01
CA ALA A 78 19.03 0.09 -23.27
C ALA A 78 19.76 0.37 -21.94
N LEU A 79 20.14 -0.69 -21.20
CA LEU A 79 20.93 -0.55 -19.97
C LEU A 79 22.32 0.06 -20.25
N PHE A 80 22.99 -0.34 -21.32
CA PHE A 80 24.27 0.26 -21.71
C PHE A 80 24.12 1.76 -22.01
N LYS A 81 23.07 2.16 -22.71
CA LYS A 81 22.76 3.58 -22.96
C LYS A 81 22.37 4.32 -21.69
N ALA A 82 21.65 3.67 -20.77
CA ALA A 82 21.29 4.26 -19.48
C ALA A 82 22.52 4.50 -18.60
N ALA A 83 23.48 3.57 -18.60
CA ALA A 83 24.76 3.75 -17.90
C ALA A 83 25.56 4.98 -18.41
N GLN A 84 25.30 5.43 -19.64
CA GLN A 84 25.87 6.65 -20.22
C GLN A 84 24.98 7.89 -20.01
N ASN A 85 23.94 7.81 -19.18
CA ASN A 85 22.95 8.86 -18.93
C ASN A 85 22.23 9.38 -20.21
N ARG A 86 22.13 8.51 -21.25
CA ARG A 86 21.48 8.88 -22.52
C ARG A 86 19.98 8.60 -22.53
N ILE A 87 19.54 7.62 -21.74
CA ILE A 87 18.12 7.21 -21.62
C ILE A 87 17.78 6.92 -20.15
N GLN A 88 16.52 7.05 -19.82
CA GLN A 88 15.99 6.60 -18.54
C GLN A 88 15.39 5.20 -18.72
N PHE A 89 15.94 4.21 -18.01
CA PHE A 89 15.54 2.82 -18.06
C PHE A 89 14.67 2.47 -16.86
N ILE A 90 13.45 2.00 -17.09
CA ILE A 90 12.47 1.70 -16.05
C ILE A 90 11.90 0.29 -16.27
N PRO A 91 12.20 -0.69 -15.38
CA PRO A 91 11.53 -1.97 -15.40
C PRO A 91 10.08 -1.86 -14.90
N ILE A 92 9.17 -2.64 -15.50
CA ILE A 92 7.79 -2.79 -15.06
C ILE A 92 7.53 -4.28 -14.81
N ARG A 93 7.28 -4.65 -13.56
CA ARG A 93 6.98 -6.02 -13.18
C ARG A 93 5.54 -6.37 -13.55
N MET A 94 5.36 -7.43 -14.37
CA MET A 94 4.05 -7.83 -14.86
C MET A 94 3.47 -9.08 -14.20
N ASP A 95 4.31 -9.93 -13.64
CA ASP A 95 3.90 -11.20 -13.04
C ASP A 95 4.76 -11.57 -11.82
N SER A 96 4.55 -12.78 -11.26
CA SER A 96 5.28 -13.28 -10.10
C SER A 96 6.71 -13.76 -10.40
N SER A 97 7.20 -13.64 -11.65
CA SER A 97 8.54 -14.07 -12.02
C SER A 97 9.62 -13.33 -11.24
N ILE A 98 10.70 -14.02 -10.93
CA ILE A 98 11.85 -13.42 -10.26
C ILE A 98 12.53 -12.46 -11.24
N MET A 99 12.58 -11.19 -10.89
CA MET A 99 13.26 -10.17 -11.67
C MET A 99 14.78 -10.41 -11.62
N PRO A 100 15.49 -10.40 -12.75
CA PRO A 100 16.94 -10.52 -12.76
C PRO A 100 17.62 -9.47 -11.89
N ALA A 101 18.67 -9.86 -11.16
CA ALA A 101 19.39 -8.97 -10.24
C ALA A 101 19.87 -7.66 -10.88
N LEU A 102 20.22 -7.70 -12.17
CA LEU A 102 20.63 -6.51 -12.92
C LEU A 102 19.49 -5.48 -13.07
N LEU A 103 18.22 -5.95 -13.16
CA LEU A 103 17.05 -5.09 -13.28
C LEU A 103 16.55 -4.55 -11.92
N THR A 104 16.95 -5.18 -10.82
CA THR A 104 16.59 -4.73 -9.47
C THR A 104 17.50 -3.64 -8.91
N GLN A 105 18.55 -3.27 -9.65
CA GLN A 105 19.42 -2.14 -9.29
C GLN A 105 18.71 -0.77 -9.45
N SER A 106 17.65 -0.72 -10.25
CA SER A 106 16.80 0.44 -10.42
C SER A 106 15.43 0.21 -9.75
N LEU A 107 14.85 1.29 -9.24
CA LEU A 107 13.45 1.24 -8.77
C LEU A 107 12.55 0.88 -9.96
N TYR A 108 11.69 -0.10 -9.78
CA TYR A 108 10.76 -0.59 -10.80
C TYR A 108 9.31 -0.23 -10.48
N ILE A 109 8.46 -0.23 -11.49
CA ILE A 109 7.01 -0.09 -11.35
C ILE A 109 6.41 -1.49 -11.18
N ASP A 110 5.62 -1.71 -10.13
CA ASP A 110 5.00 -3.01 -9.84
C ASP A 110 3.55 -3.06 -10.33
N LEU A 111 3.37 -3.30 -11.63
CA LEU A 111 2.04 -3.48 -12.22
C LEU A 111 1.33 -4.72 -11.66
N TYR A 112 2.08 -5.79 -11.37
CA TYR A 112 1.52 -7.04 -10.85
C TYR A 112 0.84 -6.85 -9.49
N ALA A 113 1.47 -6.13 -8.57
CA ALA A 113 0.93 -5.95 -7.21
C ALA A 113 -0.01 -4.73 -7.10
N GLN A 114 0.21 -3.68 -7.89
CA GLN A 114 -0.52 -2.40 -7.76
C GLN A 114 -1.63 -2.21 -8.80
N GLY A 115 -1.65 -3.04 -9.85
CA GLY A 115 -2.64 -2.97 -10.92
C GLY A 115 -2.31 -1.97 -12.02
N LEU A 116 -3.06 -2.07 -13.12
CA LEU A 116 -2.78 -1.36 -14.38
C LEU A 116 -2.92 0.17 -14.25
N ASP A 117 -3.96 0.66 -13.58
CA ASP A 117 -4.23 2.11 -13.47
C ASP A 117 -3.12 2.82 -12.65
N VAL A 118 -2.66 2.19 -11.57
CA VAL A 118 -1.57 2.72 -10.75
C VAL A 118 -0.27 2.71 -11.54
N ALA A 119 0.02 1.63 -12.27
CA ALA A 119 1.22 1.53 -13.10
C ALA A 119 1.22 2.60 -14.22
N ILE A 120 0.09 2.79 -14.93
CA ILE A 120 -0.04 3.84 -15.97
C ILE A 120 0.22 5.23 -15.37
N ARG A 121 -0.35 5.54 -14.20
CA ARG A 121 -0.10 6.81 -13.52
C ARG A 121 1.38 6.99 -13.19
N GLN A 122 2.04 5.97 -12.64
CA GLN A 122 3.46 6.03 -12.31
C GLN A 122 4.33 6.22 -13.56
N ILE A 123 4.00 5.57 -14.68
CA ILE A 123 4.65 5.79 -15.98
C ILE A 123 4.54 7.25 -16.41
N ILE A 124 3.35 7.83 -16.33
CA ILE A 124 3.10 9.24 -16.68
C ILE A 124 3.87 10.17 -15.75
N ASP A 125 3.86 9.90 -14.44
CA ASP A 125 4.62 10.70 -13.47
C ASP A 125 6.13 10.70 -13.79
N VAL A 126 6.71 9.52 -14.12
CA VAL A 126 8.12 9.41 -14.53
C VAL A 126 8.42 10.21 -15.79
N ILE A 127 7.56 10.13 -16.82
CA ILE A 127 7.75 10.86 -18.10
C ILE A 127 7.70 12.39 -17.86
N ASN A 128 6.83 12.84 -16.97
CA ASN A 128 6.65 14.25 -16.63
C ASN A 128 7.67 14.76 -15.59
N GLY A 129 8.54 13.89 -15.07
CA GLY A 129 9.49 14.24 -14.01
C GLY A 129 8.85 14.48 -12.64
N ASN A 130 7.63 13.97 -12.43
CA ASN A 130 6.92 14.08 -11.18
C ASN A 130 7.36 12.98 -10.21
N ASN A 131 7.21 13.23 -8.88
CA ASN A 131 7.37 12.19 -7.88
C ASN A 131 6.23 11.17 -8.00
N THR A 132 6.57 9.89 -8.15
CA THR A 132 5.60 8.79 -8.23
C THR A 132 5.01 8.41 -6.87
N TYR A 133 5.62 8.87 -5.78
CA TYR A 133 5.12 8.63 -4.43
C TYR A 133 3.76 9.30 -4.23
N ARG A 134 2.86 8.56 -3.62
CA ARG A 134 1.59 9.08 -3.09
C ARG A 134 1.45 8.59 -1.66
N GLU A 135 1.03 9.47 -0.79
CA GLU A 135 0.69 9.07 0.57
C GLU A 135 -0.40 7.99 0.53
N PRO A 136 -0.25 6.90 1.29
CA PRO A 136 -1.30 5.91 1.44
C PRO A 136 -2.59 6.60 1.91
N LEU A 137 -3.73 6.24 1.33
CA LEU A 137 -5.04 6.75 1.77
C LEU A 137 -5.33 6.36 3.22
N ASN A 138 -4.77 5.24 3.67
CA ASN A 138 -4.83 4.83 5.06
C ASN A 138 -3.64 5.41 5.81
N GLN A 139 -3.94 6.24 6.80
CA GLN A 139 -2.93 6.77 7.71
C GLN A 139 -2.23 5.60 8.42
N PHE A 140 -0.90 5.59 8.41
CA PHE A 140 -0.13 4.58 9.13
C PHE A 140 -0.52 4.59 10.62
N SER A 141 -0.85 3.43 11.16
CA SER A 141 -1.05 3.23 12.58
C SER A 141 -0.21 2.05 13.04
N ASN A 142 0.66 2.28 14.03
CA ASN A 142 1.39 1.17 14.67
C ASN A 142 0.49 0.34 15.58
N LEU A 143 -0.62 0.94 16.06
CA LEU A 143 -1.62 0.25 16.87
C LEU A 143 -2.82 -0.15 16.03
N VAL A 144 -3.28 -1.39 16.21
CA VAL A 144 -4.52 -1.93 15.64
C VAL A 144 -5.30 -2.62 16.75
N ALA A 145 -6.58 -2.30 16.88
CA ALA A 145 -7.50 -2.95 17.81
C ALA A 145 -8.26 -4.08 17.10
N TYR A 146 -8.31 -5.25 17.71
CA TYR A 146 -9.06 -6.42 17.25
C TYR A 146 -10.21 -6.69 18.23
N LYS A 147 -11.43 -6.73 17.72
CA LYS A 147 -12.64 -6.89 18.51
C LYS A 147 -13.34 -8.21 18.15
N TYR A 148 -13.63 -9.04 19.14
CA TYR A 148 -14.34 -10.29 18.94
C TYR A 148 -15.10 -10.72 20.21
N LYS A 149 -16.01 -11.69 20.05
CA LYS A 149 -16.76 -12.27 21.19
C LYS A 149 -16.09 -13.56 21.67
N GLU A 150 -16.00 -13.72 22.99
CA GLU A 150 -15.57 -14.93 23.67
C GLU A 150 -16.61 -15.27 24.76
N GLY A 151 -17.53 -16.18 24.42
CA GLY A 151 -18.69 -16.48 25.26
C GLY A 151 -19.63 -15.26 25.43
N ASP A 152 -19.82 -14.84 26.66
CA ASP A 152 -20.64 -13.67 27.03
C ASP A 152 -19.85 -12.35 27.05
N LYS A 153 -18.55 -12.43 26.79
CA LYS A 153 -17.64 -11.27 26.82
C LYS A 153 -17.40 -10.70 25.42
N LEU A 154 -17.25 -9.40 25.34
CA LEU A 154 -16.63 -8.72 24.22
C LEU A 154 -15.16 -8.48 24.55
N ILE A 155 -14.26 -8.96 23.73
CA ILE A 155 -12.81 -8.80 23.91
C ILE A 155 -12.33 -7.76 22.91
N VAL A 156 -11.46 -6.86 23.37
CA VAL A 156 -10.70 -5.97 22.50
C VAL A 156 -9.22 -6.10 22.82
N GLU A 157 -8.43 -6.43 21.80
CA GLU A 157 -6.98 -6.54 21.88
C GLU A 157 -6.34 -5.40 21.10
N CYS A 158 -5.60 -4.52 21.76
CA CYS A 158 -4.82 -3.48 21.10
C CYS A 158 -3.38 -3.98 20.91
N HIS A 159 -3.00 -4.20 19.64
CA HIS A 159 -1.68 -4.70 19.25
C HIS A 159 -0.80 -3.59 18.71
N ALA A 160 0.46 -3.53 19.17
CA ALA A 160 1.52 -2.84 18.49
C ALA A 160 2.03 -3.76 17.37
N GLU A 161 2.03 -3.29 16.11
CA GLU A 161 2.36 -4.13 14.95
C GLU A 161 3.86 -4.16 14.66
N HIS A 162 4.57 -3.05 14.86
CA HIS A 162 5.94 -2.88 14.39
C HIS A 162 6.94 -2.51 15.49
N PHE A 163 6.56 -1.61 16.41
CA PHE A 163 7.44 -1.11 17.47
C PHE A 163 6.68 -0.83 18.77
N LEU A 164 7.41 -0.64 19.86
CA LEU A 164 6.87 -0.33 21.18
C LEU A 164 6.10 1.00 21.16
N GLU A 165 4.88 0.97 21.71
CA GLU A 165 4.14 2.17 22.11
C GLU A 165 4.32 2.40 23.62
N PRO A 166 4.96 3.51 24.01
CA PRO A 166 5.33 3.72 25.41
C PRO A 166 4.16 4.00 26.33
N ILE A 167 3.05 4.48 25.80
CA ILE A 167 1.82 4.80 26.51
C ILE A 167 0.77 3.74 26.19
N SER A 168 0.29 3.01 27.20
CA SER A 168 -0.84 2.09 27.08
C SER A 168 -2.07 2.69 27.77
N SER A 169 -2.61 3.73 27.14
CA SER A 169 -3.83 4.43 27.56
C SER A 169 -4.81 4.48 26.41
N PHE A 170 -5.99 3.90 26.61
CA PHE A 170 -6.98 3.71 25.55
C PHE A 170 -8.37 4.20 25.99
N ILE A 171 -9.10 4.79 25.05
CA ILE A 171 -10.53 5.09 25.17
C ILE A 171 -11.29 4.11 24.27
N PHE A 172 -12.26 3.42 24.86
CA PHE A 172 -13.21 2.56 24.18
C PHE A 172 -14.55 3.26 24.11
N CYS A 173 -14.99 3.63 22.91
CA CYS A 173 -16.20 4.40 22.67
C CYS A 173 -17.40 3.49 22.41
N THR A 174 -18.53 3.81 23.04
CA THR A 174 -19.80 3.08 22.92
C THR A 174 -20.99 4.03 22.99
N GLN A 175 -22.14 3.63 22.45
CA GLN A 175 -23.40 4.37 22.60
C GLN A 175 -24.18 3.99 23.88
N GLN A 176 -23.83 2.88 24.51
CA GLN A 176 -24.48 2.38 25.71
C GLN A 176 -23.97 3.09 26.95
N ASP A 177 -24.81 3.14 27.99
CA ASP A 177 -24.44 3.68 29.30
C ASP A 177 -23.28 2.87 29.89
N VAL A 178 -22.13 3.55 30.05
CA VAL A 178 -20.91 2.91 30.57
C VAL A 178 -21.04 2.38 32.00
N ASN A 179 -21.98 2.88 32.76
CA ASN A 179 -22.23 2.37 34.13
C ASN A 179 -22.79 0.94 34.13
N THR A 180 -23.35 0.48 33.02
CA THR A 180 -23.87 -0.89 32.85
C THR A 180 -22.82 -1.87 32.29
N ILE A 181 -21.63 -1.38 31.97
CA ILE A 181 -20.56 -2.16 31.36
C ILE A 181 -19.42 -2.36 32.35
N SER A 182 -19.12 -3.60 32.69
CA SER A 182 -17.87 -3.97 33.37
C SER A 182 -16.75 -4.06 32.33
N ALA A 183 -15.60 -3.49 32.65
CA ALA A 183 -14.43 -3.48 31.79
C ALA A 183 -13.17 -3.81 32.59
N GLU A 184 -12.55 -4.95 32.32
CA GLU A 184 -11.39 -5.47 33.03
C GLU A 184 -10.22 -5.72 32.09
N ILE A 185 -9.00 -5.32 32.49
CA ILE A 185 -7.80 -5.59 31.72
C ILE A 185 -7.31 -7.00 32.08
N ARG A 186 -7.08 -7.84 31.08
CA ARG A 186 -6.60 -9.22 31.27
C ARG A 186 -5.17 -9.20 31.80
N ASN A 187 -4.92 -9.97 32.86
CA ASN A 187 -3.58 -10.17 33.46
C ASN A 187 -2.91 -8.91 34.06
N GLU A 188 -3.68 -7.86 34.38
CA GLU A 188 -3.16 -6.67 35.03
C GLU A 188 -3.87 -6.41 36.37
N ALA A 189 -3.06 -6.34 37.45
CA ALA A 189 -3.57 -6.09 38.79
C ALA A 189 -3.76 -4.60 39.10
N MET A 190 -3.04 -3.71 38.41
CA MET A 190 -3.09 -2.26 38.63
C MET A 190 -3.34 -1.54 37.30
N CYS A 191 -4.45 -0.80 37.25
CA CYS A 191 -4.80 0.03 36.10
C CYS A 191 -5.50 1.31 36.57
N MET A 192 -5.34 2.37 35.78
CA MET A 192 -6.17 3.57 35.93
C MET A 192 -7.47 3.36 35.14
N THR A 193 -8.58 3.69 35.82
CA THR A 193 -9.93 3.49 35.27
C THR A 193 -10.71 4.77 35.30
N ASN A 194 -11.39 5.10 34.21
CA ASN A 194 -12.39 6.15 34.17
C ASN A 194 -13.52 5.74 33.19
N GLN A 195 -14.73 6.23 33.47
CA GLN A 195 -15.93 5.99 32.65
C GLN A 195 -16.76 7.26 32.63
N ILE A 196 -17.09 7.73 31.43
CA ILE A 196 -17.75 9.01 31.23
C ILE A 196 -18.87 8.84 30.21
N ASN A 197 -20.09 9.22 30.56
CA ASN A 197 -21.20 9.32 29.64
C ASN A 197 -21.25 10.73 29.01
N GLY A 198 -21.60 10.78 27.71
CA GLY A 198 -21.93 12.03 27.04
C GLY A 198 -20.72 12.90 26.70
N ILE A 199 -19.56 12.29 26.29
CA ILE A 199 -18.45 13.05 25.75
C ILE A 199 -18.74 13.47 24.32
N GLN A 200 -18.15 14.59 23.88
CA GLN A 200 -18.15 15.05 22.50
C GLN A 200 -16.72 15.10 21.98
N LEU A 201 -16.47 14.39 20.88
CA LEU A 201 -15.18 14.39 20.21
C LEU A 201 -15.00 15.68 19.37
N GLN A 202 -13.76 15.97 18.98
CA GLN A 202 -13.42 17.19 18.19
C GLN A 202 -14.19 17.29 16.86
N ASN A 203 -14.56 16.16 16.26
CA ASN A 203 -15.38 16.10 15.03
C ASN A 203 -16.88 16.26 15.28
N GLY A 204 -17.30 16.56 16.52
CA GLY A 204 -18.70 16.74 16.90
C GLY A 204 -19.45 15.45 17.24
N TYR A 205 -18.83 14.28 17.10
CA TYR A 205 -19.43 12.99 17.41
C TYR A 205 -19.63 12.82 18.92
N LYS A 206 -20.85 12.48 19.33
CA LYS A 206 -21.20 12.24 20.74
C LYS A 206 -21.16 10.75 21.04
N THR A 207 -20.48 10.37 22.11
CA THR A 207 -20.29 8.98 22.52
C THR A 207 -20.11 8.89 24.04
N ASN A 208 -20.11 7.68 24.57
CA ASN A 208 -19.70 7.38 25.93
C ASN A 208 -18.32 6.73 25.90
N ALA A 209 -17.51 6.94 26.94
CA ALA A 209 -16.11 6.56 26.98
C ALA A 209 -15.79 5.67 28.18
N ILE A 210 -15.13 4.55 27.92
CA ILE A 210 -14.45 3.71 28.92
C ILE A 210 -12.97 3.90 28.73
N ILE A 211 -12.28 4.48 29.72
CA ILE A 211 -10.85 4.78 29.67
C ILE A 211 -10.11 3.78 30.55
N ARG A 212 -9.07 3.16 29.98
CA ARG A 212 -8.20 2.22 30.70
C ARG A 212 -6.74 2.48 30.35
N SER A 213 -5.92 2.54 31.39
CA SER A 213 -4.48 2.78 31.23
C SER A 213 -3.67 1.89 32.17
N ILE A 214 -2.51 1.47 31.72
CA ILE A 214 -1.51 0.75 32.51
C ILE A 214 -0.15 1.45 32.41
N SER A 215 0.70 1.24 33.41
CA SER A 215 2.02 1.91 33.49
C SER A 215 3.09 1.34 32.56
N LYS A 216 2.81 0.22 31.85
CA LYS A 216 3.75 -0.38 30.89
C LYS A 216 3.32 -0.09 29.46
N GLY A 217 4.30 -0.05 28.54
CA GLY A 217 4.05 0.12 27.11
C GLY A 217 3.45 -1.12 26.45
N THR A 218 2.79 -0.93 25.31
CA THR A 218 2.31 -2.01 24.43
C THR A 218 3.41 -2.39 23.46
N VAL A 219 3.81 -3.68 23.46
CA VAL A 219 4.96 -4.20 22.70
C VAL A 219 4.47 -5.19 21.66
N PRO A 220 5.10 -5.28 20.45
CA PRO A 220 4.78 -6.34 19.50
C PRO A 220 4.80 -7.74 20.14
N GLY A 221 3.71 -8.50 19.91
CA GLY A 221 3.53 -9.83 20.53
C GLY A 221 2.95 -9.81 21.94
N PHE A 222 2.82 -8.64 22.60
CA PHE A 222 2.22 -8.51 23.94
C PHE A 222 1.14 -7.42 23.92
N PRO A 223 -0.08 -7.77 23.46
CA PRO A 223 -1.16 -6.82 23.31
C PRO A 223 -1.72 -6.36 24.66
N PHE A 224 -2.30 -5.15 24.67
CA PHE A 224 -3.20 -4.72 25.72
C PHE A 224 -4.56 -5.36 25.48
N ILE A 225 -5.02 -6.21 26.44
CA ILE A 225 -6.27 -6.99 26.30
C ILE A 225 -7.27 -6.53 27.34
N ILE A 226 -8.46 -6.16 26.88
CA ILE A 226 -9.56 -5.77 27.74
C ILE A 226 -10.79 -6.63 27.47
N GLU A 227 -11.46 -7.02 28.54
CA GLU A 227 -12.70 -7.80 28.54
C GLU A 227 -13.86 -6.91 28.99
N PHE A 228 -14.92 -6.88 28.21
CA PHE A 228 -16.14 -6.18 28.54
C PHE A 228 -17.28 -7.15 28.77
N LYS A 229 -18.11 -6.85 29.79
CA LYS A 229 -19.37 -7.53 30.08
C LYS A 229 -20.48 -6.54 30.34
N SER A 230 -21.69 -6.85 29.88
CA SER A 230 -22.89 -6.11 30.21
C SER A 230 -24.09 -7.04 30.24
N SER A 231 -25.09 -6.68 31.05
CA SER A 231 -26.41 -7.36 31.06
C SER A 231 -27.27 -7.00 29.85
N SER A 232 -26.94 -5.92 29.14
CA SER A 232 -27.63 -5.42 27.94
C SER A 232 -26.74 -5.52 26.71
N PRO A 233 -27.30 -5.66 25.50
CA PRO A 233 -26.55 -5.62 24.26
C PRO A 233 -25.75 -4.32 24.15
N PHE A 234 -24.48 -4.43 23.85
CA PHE A 234 -23.58 -3.28 23.62
C PHE A 234 -22.52 -3.62 22.58
N ASP A 235 -21.86 -2.59 22.07
CA ASP A 235 -20.71 -2.72 21.19
C ASP A 235 -19.70 -1.61 21.44
N ILE A 236 -18.43 -1.86 21.10
CA ILE A 236 -17.36 -0.86 21.02
C ILE A 236 -17.25 -0.43 19.56
N GLU A 237 -17.53 0.84 19.29
CA GLU A 237 -17.59 1.38 17.92
C GLU A 237 -16.26 1.99 17.48
N MET A 238 -15.45 2.47 18.41
CA MET A 238 -14.18 3.12 18.17
C MET A 238 -13.21 2.87 19.32
N VAL A 239 -11.95 2.74 19.01
CA VAL A 239 -10.85 2.71 19.97
C VAL A 239 -9.92 3.87 19.69
N MET A 240 -9.53 4.62 20.73
CA MET A 240 -8.58 5.72 20.62
C MET A 240 -7.39 5.45 21.53
N HIS A 241 -6.21 5.87 21.12
CA HIS A 241 -4.96 5.74 21.87
C HIS A 241 -4.42 7.13 22.24
N GLU A 242 -3.91 7.28 23.44
CA GLU A 242 -3.26 8.50 23.92
C GLU A 242 -1.84 8.61 23.34
N LYS A 243 -1.60 9.58 22.47
CA LYS A 243 -0.26 9.84 21.87
C LYS A 243 0.58 10.80 22.71
N SER A 244 -0.06 11.76 23.33
CA SER A 244 0.53 12.71 24.26
C SER A 244 -0.48 13.03 25.37
N HIS A 245 -0.05 13.64 26.45
CA HIS A 245 -0.89 13.85 27.63
C HIS A 245 -2.23 14.51 27.30
N GLY A 246 -3.29 13.72 27.41
CA GLY A 246 -4.67 14.14 27.14
C GLY A 246 -5.06 14.22 25.64
N GLU A 247 -4.17 13.85 24.72
CA GLU A 247 -4.41 13.86 23.27
C GLU A 247 -4.63 12.44 22.75
N PHE A 248 -5.87 12.14 22.38
CA PHE A 248 -6.28 10.82 21.90
C PHE A 248 -6.55 10.81 20.40
N HIS A 249 -6.02 9.81 19.70
CA HIS A 249 -6.22 9.59 18.27
C HIS A 249 -6.89 8.23 18.03
N PRO A 250 -7.83 8.14 17.07
CA PRO A 250 -8.45 6.87 16.73
C PRO A 250 -7.41 5.92 16.13
N ILE A 251 -7.53 4.63 16.47
CA ILE A 251 -6.77 3.54 15.86
C ILE A 251 -7.70 2.64 15.06
N PRO A 252 -7.20 1.93 14.03
CA PRO A 252 -8.00 0.97 13.28
C PRO A 252 -8.64 -0.08 14.18
N LEU A 253 -9.93 -0.36 13.97
CA LEU A 253 -10.70 -1.36 14.68
C LEU A 253 -11.16 -2.45 13.70
N VAL A 254 -10.71 -3.68 13.92
CA VAL A 254 -10.99 -4.85 13.09
C VAL A 254 -11.94 -5.78 13.84
N ASN A 255 -13.05 -6.16 13.17
CA ASN A 255 -14.08 -7.03 13.76
C ASN A 255 -13.73 -8.52 13.59
N SER A 256 -12.58 -8.92 14.08
CA SER A 256 -12.13 -10.32 14.11
C SER A 256 -11.02 -10.50 15.14
N LYS A 257 -10.78 -11.75 15.55
CA LYS A 257 -9.56 -12.11 16.29
C LYS A 257 -8.36 -11.98 15.36
N LYS A 258 -7.20 -11.58 15.89
CA LYS A 258 -5.99 -11.43 15.08
C LYS A 258 -5.50 -12.75 14.49
N TYR A 259 -5.62 -13.86 15.27
CA TYR A 259 -5.25 -15.25 14.88
C TYR A 259 -6.09 -16.27 15.65
#